data_0acd7b26d174d2807f5a60f6a66f27ad
#
_entry.id   0acd7b26d174d2807f5a60f6a66f27ad
#
_cell.length_a   1.000
_cell.length_b   1.000
_cell.length_c   1.000
_cell.angle_alpha   90.00
_cell.angle_beta   90.00
_cell.angle_gamma   90.00
#
_symmetry.space_group_name_H-M   'P 1'
#
loop_
_entity.id
_entity.type
_entity.pdbx_description
1 polymer ?
#
loop_
_entity_poly.entity_id
_entity_poly.type
_entity_poly.pdbx_seq_one_letter_code
_entity_poly.pdbx_strand_id
1 'polypeptide(L)'
;LLAVPENAEVDLPCGDLPLVVGECVKAVLEHKDGHTESLISEWKEELVTSKYADALIQLPDPKPVSSDPSKWRCANCGAKTNLWLNLSDGYVGCGRRNFDGSGGCGAALTHFEATGSIYPLAVKLGTITPKGADVFCYAADENDMVLDPAISRHLQHWGINMLEMEKTDKSMAELQIDLNAKHEFDSITEEGSVLVPAGGPGLVGMKNLGNSCYMNSVMQLVCGCAGVRKAFGEGAQQIFSKFAASFDGSSRKPQSS
;
A
#
# COMPACT_ATOMS: atom_id res chain seq x y z
N LEU A 1 11.40 17.70 20.75
CA LEU A 1 11.03 18.77 19.81
C LEU A 1 12.32 19.49 19.36
N LEU A 2 12.52 19.57 18.05
CA LEU A 2 13.66 20.29 17.47
C LEU A 2 13.19 21.64 16.92
N ALA A 3 13.77 22.74 17.35
CA ALA A 3 13.48 24.08 16.84
C ALA A 3 14.49 24.48 15.75
N VAL A 4 13.98 24.87 14.57
CA VAL A 4 14.77 25.35 13.43
C VAL A 4 14.57 26.89 13.35
N PRO A 5 15.61 27.70 13.19
CA PRO A 5 16.99 27.41 12.72
C PRO A 5 18.04 27.11 13.80
N GLU A 6 17.71 27.18 15.07
CA GLU A 6 18.70 27.16 16.15
C GLU A 6 19.13 25.74 16.57
N ASN A 7 18.53 24.69 15.98
CA ASN A 7 18.75 23.28 16.35
C ASN A 7 18.63 23.00 17.86
N ALA A 8 17.77 23.79 18.54
CA ALA A 8 17.52 23.60 19.96
C ALA A 8 16.65 22.36 20.17
N GLU A 9 17.11 21.45 21.01
CA GLU A 9 16.35 20.27 21.42
C GLU A 9 15.66 20.56 22.74
N VAL A 10 14.37 20.20 22.83
CA VAL A 10 13.58 20.32 24.05
C VAL A 10 12.95 18.97 24.34
N ASP A 11 13.27 18.43 25.51
CA ASP A 11 12.65 17.18 25.99
C ASP A 11 11.17 17.39 26.32
N LEU A 12 10.36 16.43 25.97
CA LEU A 12 8.92 16.44 26.25
C LEU A 12 8.58 15.44 27.37
N PRO A 13 7.68 15.80 28.29
CA PRO A 13 6.88 17.03 28.37
C PRO A 13 7.67 18.23 28.91
N CYS A 14 7.48 19.41 28.33
CA CYS A 14 8.08 20.67 28.76
C CYS A 14 7.00 21.69 29.11
N GLY A 15 7.02 22.19 30.36
CA GLY A 15 6.05 23.16 30.86
C GLY A 15 6.30 24.62 30.38
N ASP A 16 7.48 24.91 29.87
CA ASP A 16 7.91 26.25 29.49
C ASP A 16 7.64 26.58 28.02
N LEU A 17 6.99 25.67 27.29
CA LEU A 17 6.60 25.92 25.90
C LEU A 17 5.47 26.95 25.80
N PRO A 18 5.50 27.85 24.81
CA PRO A 18 4.34 28.70 24.51
C PRO A 18 3.07 27.87 24.37
N LEU A 19 1.96 28.39 24.89
CA LEU A 19 0.69 27.65 24.96
C LEU A 19 0.30 26.98 23.63
N VAL A 20 0.42 27.73 22.53
CA VAL A 20 0.09 27.25 21.18
C VAL A 20 1.01 26.08 20.76
N VAL A 21 2.30 26.17 21.10
CA VAL A 21 3.26 25.09 20.77
C VAL A 21 2.94 23.84 21.61
N GLY A 22 2.63 24.02 22.88
CA GLY A 22 2.21 22.94 23.78
C GLY A 22 0.94 22.26 23.29
N GLU A 23 -0.06 23.00 22.84
CA GLU A 23 -1.30 22.45 22.26
C GLU A 23 -1.05 21.72 20.96
N CYS A 24 -0.21 22.27 20.07
CA CYS A 24 0.17 21.58 18.83
C CYS A 24 0.92 20.27 19.10
N VAL A 25 1.88 20.27 20.01
CA VAL A 25 2.62 19.06 20.41
C VAL A 25 1.66 18.02 21.00
N LYS A 26 0.76 18.44 21.89
CA LYS A 26 -0.27 17.58 22.48
C LYS A 26 -1.18 17.00 21.39
N ALA A 27 -1.68 17.82 20.47
CA ALA A 27 -2.51 17.37 19.35
C ALA A 27 -1.80 16.35 18.47
N VAL A 28 -0.50 16.52 18.21
CA VAL A 28 0.29 15.55 17.44
C VAL A 28 0.49 14.25 18.20
N LEU A 29 0.78 14.31 19.51
CA LEU A 29 1.00 13.11 20.34
C LEU A 29 -0.31 12.34 20.64
N GLU A 30 -1.43 13.05 20.77
CA GLU A 30 -2.75 12.46 21.03
C GLU A 30 -3.48 12.04 19.75
N HIS A 31 -2.93 12.40 18.59
CA HIS A 31 -3.52 12.04 17.30
C HIS A 31 -3.48 10.52 17.12
N LYS A 32 -4.53 9.85 17.59
CA LYS A 32 -4.77 8.45 17.29
C LYS A 32 -5.13 8.31 15.81
N ASP A 33 -4.52 7.35 15.18
CA ASP A 33 -4.53 6.93 13.77
C ASP A 33 -5.85 6.96 12.95
N GLY A 34 -6.82 7.80 13.29
CA GLY A 34 -7.97 8.07 12.44
C GLY A 34 -7.57 8.55 11.03
N HIS A 35 -6.34 9.09 10.90
CA HIS A 35 -5.80 9.48 9.62
C HIS A 35 -5.39 8.28 8.76
N THR A 36 -4.93 7.20 9.37
CA THR A 36 -4.60 5.96 8.63
C THR A 36 -5.87 5.28 8.11
N GLU A 37 -6.95 5.25 8.91
CA GLU A 37 -8.26 4.75 8.45
C GLU A 37 -8.89 5.66 7.37
N SER A 38 -8.76 6.97 7.50
CA SER A 38 -9.19 7.94 6.48
C SER A 38 -8.37 7.79 5.20
N LEU A 39 -7.04 7.69 5.31
CA LEU A 39 -6.17 7.44 4.16
C LEU A 39 -6.49 6.10 3.50
N ILE A 40 -6.73 5.05 4.25
CA ILE A 40 -7.16 3.74 3.71
C ILE A 40 -8.51 3.85 3.02
N SER A 41 -9.43 4.67 3.54
CA SER A 41 -10.75 4.85 2.94
C SER A 41 -10.73 5.75 1.69
N GLU A 42 -9.86 6.74 1.64
CA GLU A 42 -9.64 7.61 0.48
C GLU A 42 -8.83 6.90 -0.62
N TRP A 43 -8.02 5.91 -0.25
CA TRP A 43 -7.14 5.14 -1.14
C TRP A 43 -7.68 3.73 -1.43
N LYS A 44 -8.93 3.47 -1.24
CA LYS A 44 -9.56 2.35 -1.91
C LYS A 44 -9.53 2.68 -3.40
N GLU A 45 -8.43 2.28 -4.08
CA GLU A 45 -8.48 2.01 -5.50
C GLU A 45 -9.78 1.25 -5.73
N GLU A 46 -10.59 1.69 -6.67
CA GLU A 46 -11.78 0.94 -7.07
C GLU A 46 -11.26 -0.38 -7.66
N LEU A 47 -11.16 -1.39 -6.78
CA LEU A 47 -10.72 -2.70 -7.20
C LEU A 47 -11.67 -3.18 -8.30
N VAL A 48 -11.10 -3.55 -9.42
CA VAL A 48 -11.85 -4.07 -10.57
C VAL A 48 -12.25 -5.52 -10.29
N THR A 49 -13.47 -5.87 -10.61
CA THR A 49 -13.91 -7.27 -10.54
C THR A 49 -13.11 -8.10 -11.55
N SER A 50 -12.46 -9.17 -11.06
CA SER A 50 -11.71 -10.06 -11.94
C SER A 50 -12.63 -10.81 -12.89
N LYS A 51 -12.29 -10.83 -14.16
CA LYS A 51 -12.97 -11.67 -15.16
C LYS A 51 -12.78 -13.17 -14.91
N TYR A 52 -11.75 -13.54 -14.17
CA TYR A 52 -11.47 -14.91 -13.78
C TYR A 52 -12.31 -15.39 -12.59
N ALA A 53 -12.94 -14.46 -11.85
CA ALA A 53 -13.78 -14.81 -10.71
C ALA A 53 -15.08 -15.51 -11.16
N ASP A 54 -15.73 -14.97 -12.21
CA ASP A 54 -16.96 -15.57 -12.76
C ASP A 54 -16.70 -16.93 -13.44
N ALA A 55 -15.52 -17.08 -14.04
CA ALA A 55 -15.12 -18.29 -14.77
C ALA A 55 -14.25 -19.23 -13.91
N LEU A 56 -14.18 -19.02 -12.61
CA LEU A 56 -13.31 -19.81 -11.73
C LEU A 56 -13.71 -21.29 -11.73
N ILE A 57 -12.75 -22.13 -12.10
CA ILE A 57 -12.86 -23.58 -12.00
C ILE A 57 -12.18 -24.01 -10.72
N GLN A 58 -12.94 -24.64 -9.82
CA GLN A 58 -12.42 -25.25 -8.61
C GLN A 58 -12.36 -26.77 -8.80
N LEU A 59 -11.21 -27.36 -8.47
CA LEU A 59 -11.01 -28.79 -8.64
C LEU A 59 -11.97 -29.58 -7.74
N PRO A 60 -12.53 -30.69 -8.24
CA PRO A 60 -13.38 -31.55 -7.45
C PRO A 60 -12.59 -32.24 -6.32
N ASP A 61 -13.28 -32.72 -5.31
CA ASP A 61 -12.71 -33.38 -4.12
C ASP A 61 -11.69 -32.52 -3.37
N PRO A 62 -12.10 -31.32 -2.90
CA PRO A 62 -11.20 -30.41 -2.22
C PRO A 62 -10.68 -31.03 -0.92
N LYS A 63 -9.37 -30.94 -0.70
CA LYS A 63 -8.80 -31.16 0.63
C LYS A 63 -9.17 -29.94 1.47
N PRO A 64 -9.99 -30.08 2.53
CA PRO A 64 -10.40 -28.94 3.32
C PRO A 64 -9.20 -28.22 3.90
N VAL A 65 -9.14 -26.93 3.71
CA VAL A 65 -8.20 -26.06 4.42
C VAL A 65 -8.79 -25.84 5.81
N SER A 66 -7.98 -26.05 6.85
CA SER A 66 -8.47 -25.85 8.22
C SER A 66 -9.03 -24.44 8.41
N SER A 67 -10.18 -24.31 9.07
CA SER A 67 -10.69 -23.01 9.50
C SER A 67 -9.88 -22.38 10.64
N ASP A 68 -8.98 -23.16 11.27
CA ASP A 68 -8.09 -22.67 12.33
C ASP A 68 -6.82 -22.04 11.71
N PRO A 69 -6.65 -20.69 11.81
CA PRO A 69 -5.49 -20.01 11.25
C PRO A 69 -4.14 -20.51 11.79
N SER A 70 -4.12 -21.02 13.01
CA SER A 70 -2.89 -21.53 13.64
C SER A 70 -2.29 -22.75 12.91
N LYS A 71 -3.11 -23.44 12.10
CA LYS A 71 -2.72 -24.64 11.33
C LYS A 71 -2.23 -24.31 9.93
N TRP A 72 -2.43 -23.08 9.46
CA TRP A 72 -2.00 -22.71 8.12
C TRP A 72 -0.48 -22.67 8.01
N ARG A 73 0.02 -23.21 6.92
CA ARG A 73 1.45 -23.27 6.62
C ARG A 73 1.68 -23.18 5.13
N CYS A 74 2.74 -22.51 4.74
CA CYS A 74 3.23 -22.58 3.37
C CYS A 74 3.67 -24.02 3.07
N ALA A 75 3.16 -24.58 1.98
CA ALA A 75 3.50 -25.96 1.56
C ALA A 75 4.99 -26.15 1.24
N ASN A 76 5.70 -25.07 0.88
CA ASN A 76 7.11 -25.13 0.50
C ASN A 76 8.07 -24.86 1.67
N CYS A 77 7.85 -23.78 2.45
CA CYS A 77 8.80 -23.35 3.49
C CYS A 77 8.26 -23.44 4.93
N GLY A 78 7.00 -23.83 5.11
CA GLY A 78 6.38 -23.92 6.44
C GLY A 78 6.06 -22.58 7.12
N ALA A 79 6.23 -21.44 6.44
CA ALA A 79 5.89 -20.12 6.97
C ALA A 79 4.42 -20.05 7.39
N LYS A 80 4.13 -19.26 8.43
CA LYS A 80 2.78 -19.12 9.04
C LYS A 80 2.09 -17.82 8.69
N THR A 81 2.79 -16.87 8.09
CA THR A 81 2.32 -15.52 7.76
C THR A 81 2.43 -15.28 6.27
N ASN A 82 1.75 -14.26 5.77
CA ASN A 82 1.71 -13.91 4.35
C ASN A 82 1.33 -15.10 3.46
N LEU A 83 0.29 -15.82 3.86
CA LEU A 83 -0.17 -17.04 3.19
C LEU A 83 -1.28 -16.73 2.19
N TRP A 84 -1.16 -17.35 1.02
CA TRP A 84 -2.08 -17.22 -0.10
C TRP A 84 -2.62 -18.60 -0.47
N LEU A 85 -3.95 -18.69 -0.56
CA LEU A 85 -4.66 -19.88 -1.00
C LEU A 85 -5.05 -19.72 -2.47
N ASN A 86 -4.61 -20.62 -3.33
CA ASN A 86 -5.10 -20.68 -4.69
C ASN A 86 -6.55 -21.15 -4.69
N LEU A 87 -7.45 -20.35 -5.31
CA LEU A 87 -8.88 -20.62 -5.27
C LEU A 87 -9.30 -21.81 -6.15
N SER A 88 -8.49 -22.23 -7.12
CA SER A 88 -8.80 -23.33 -8.03
C SER A 88 -8.39 -24.71 -7.50
N ASP A 89 -7.21 -24.85 -6.90
CA ASP A 89 -6.66 -26.14 -6.50
C ASP A 89 -6.36 -26.28 -4.99
N GLY A 90 -6.57 -25.19 -4.23
CA GLY A 90 -6.40 -25.21 -2.76
C GLY A 90 -4.96 -25.21 -2.29
N TYR A 91 -3.99 -24.95 -3.16
CA TYR A 91 -2.60 -24.84 -2.76
C TYR A 91 -2.38 -23.62 -1.84
N VAL A 92 -1.69 -23.84 -0.71
CA VAL A 92 -1.33 -22.78 0.24
C VAL A 92 0.16 -22.49 0.13
N GLY A 93 0.49 -21.34 -0.42
CA GLY A 93 1.86 -20.84 -0.55
C GLY A 93 2.04 -19.49 0.13
N CYS A 94 3.23 -19.13 0.51
CA CYS A 94 3.49 -17.76 0.96
C CYS A 94 3.75 -16.81 -0.22
N GLY A 95 3.49 -15.51 0.01
CA GLY A 95 3.70 -14.45 -0.95
C GLY A 95 5.16 -14.22 -1.29
N ARG A 96 5.41 -13.22 -2.11
CA ARG A 96 6.77 -12.85 -2.58
C ARG A 96 7.66 -12.41 -1.42
N ARG A 97 8.96 -12.55 -1.62
CA ARG A 97 9.97 -11.98 -0.73
C ARG A 97 10.06 -10.49 -0.97
N ASN A 98 10.06 -9.71 0.10
CA ASN A 98 10.28 -8.27 0.04
C ASN A 98 11.76 -7.96 -0.18
N PHE A 99 12.05 -6.72 -0.59
CA PHE A 99 13.42 -6.26 -0.84
C PHE A 99 14.31 -6.31 0.42
N ASP A 100 13.73 -6.08 1.61
CA ASP A 100 14.40 -6.15 2.91
C ASP A 100 14.65 -7.58 3.41
N GLY A 101 14.34 -8.59 2.58
CA GLY A 101 14.49 -10.00 2.92
C GLY A 101 13.33 -10.57 3.74
N SER A 102 12.39 -9.74 4.22
CA SER A 102 11.14 -10.16 4.83
C SER A 102 10.16 -10.76 3.82
N GLY A 103 9.02 -11.22 4.26
CA GLY A 103 7.99 -11.80 3.40
C GLY A 103 8.12 -13.30 3.27
N GLY A 104 7.72 -13.84 2.13
CA GLY A 104 7.65 -15.27 1.90
C GLY A 104 8.71 -15.81 0.94
N CYS A 105 8.66 -17.11 0.64
CA CYS A 105 9.52 -17.73 -0.37
C CYS A 105 8.99 -17.61 -1.81
N GLY A 106 7.83 -16.96 -2.02
CA GLY A 106 7.21 -16.81 -3.34
C GLY A 106 6.46 -18.04 -3.83
N ALA A 107 6.18 -19.00 -2.95
CA ALA A 107 5.60 -20.29 -3.33
C ALA A 107 4.25 -20.17 -4.04
N ALA A 108 3.44 -19.16 -3.71
CA ALA A 108 2.16 -18.92 -4.38
C ALA A 108 2.33 -18.59 -5.87
N LEU A 109 3.29 -17.72 -6.21
CA LEU A 109 3.61 -17.37 -7.59
C LEU A 109 4.26 -18.57 -8.32
N THR A 110 5.25 -19.19 -7.71
CA THR A 110 5.94 -20.36 -8.29
C THR A 110 4.94 -21.48 -8.60
N HIS A 111 3.95 -21.68 -7.74
CA HIS A 111 2.89 -22.67 -7.96
C HIS A 111 2.02 -22.29 -9.17
N PHE A 112 1.60 -21.04 -9.28
CA PHE A 112 0.86 -20.56 -10.45
C PHE A 112 1.63 -20.82 -11.75
N GLU A 113 2.92 -20.51 -11.79
CA GLU A 113 3.79 -20.77 -12.95
C GLU A 113 3.91 -22.27 -13.24
N ALA A 114 4.10 -23.09 -12.20
CA ALA A 114 4.24 -24.55 -12.33
C ALA A 114 2.95 -25.25 -12.83
N THR A 115 1.78 -24.65 -12.57
CA THR A 115 0.49 -25.16 -13.09
C THR A 115 0.20 -24.70 -14.54
N GLY A 116 1.19 -24.14 -15.22
CA GLY A 116 1.03 -23.64 -16.59
C GLY A 116 0.22 -22.34 -16.65
N SER A 117 0.17 -21.58 -15.57
CA SER A 117 -0.51 -20.28 -15.45
C SER A 117 -2.04 -20.35 -15.69
N ILE A 118 -2.66 -21.47 -15.35
CA ILE A 118 -4.10 -21.70 -15.59
C ILE A 118 -4.98 -21.36 -14.38
N TYR A 119 -4.42 -21.23 -13.16
CA TYR A 119 -5.15 -20.96 -11.92
C TYR A 119 -4.72 -19.60 -11.32
N PRO A 120 -5.23 -18.48 -11.87
CA PRO A 120 -4.64 -17.18 -11.56
C PRO A 120 -5.09 -16.58 -10.23
N LEU A 121 -6.22 -16.98 -9.66
CA LEU A 121 -6.77 -16.33 -8.47
C LEU A 121 -6.26 -16.94 -7.17
N ALA A 122 -5.74 -16.10 -6.30
CA ALA A 122 -5.32 -16.45 -4.96
C ALA A 122 -5.86 -15.47 -3.92
N VAL A 123 -6.31 -15.96 -2.77
CA VAL A 123 -6.79 -15.16 -1.64
C VAL A 123 -5.78 -15.17 -0.52
N LYS A 124 -5.55 -14.02 0.11
CA LYS A 124 -4.69 -13.90 1.29
C LYS A 124 -5.43 -14.38 2.53
N LEU A 125 -5.04 -15.53 3.08
CA LEU A 125 -5.76 -16.21 4.15
C LEU A 125 -5.95 -15.34 5.40
N GLY A 126 -4.93 -14.60 5.82
CA GLY A 126 -4.98 -13.78 7.02
C GLY A 126 -5.83 -12.50 6.90
N THR A 127 -6.36 -12.18 5.73
CA THR A 127 -7.22 -11.00 5.51
C THR A 127 -8.69 -11.34 5.37
N ILE A 128 -9.05 -12.63 5.44
CA ILE A 128 -10.44 -13.09 5.31
C ILE A 128 -11.25 -12.60 6.50
N THR A 129 -12.34 -11.90 6.21
CA THR A 129 -13.30 -11.38 7.19
C THR A 129 -14.71 -11.48 6.63
N PRO A 130 -15.77 -11.33 7.44
CA PRO A 130 -17.14 -11.28 6.94
C PRO A 130 -17.40 -10.17 5.90
N LYS A 131 -16.54 -9.14 5.87
CA LYS A 131 -16.67 -8.00 4.96
C LYS A 131 -15.93 -8.15 3.63
N GLY A 132 -14.99 -9.07 3.53
CA GLY A 132 -14.15 -9.28 2.36
C GLY A 132 -12.83 -9.97 2.66
N ALA A 133 -12.04 -10.15 1.62
CA ALA A 133 -10.68 -10.69 1.69
C ALA A 133 -9.86 -10.09 0.55
N ASP A 134 -8.53 -10.04 0.73
CA ASP A 134 -7.61 -9.63 -0.33
C ASP A 134 -7.46 -10.75 -1.35
N VAL A 135 -7.85 -10.50 -2.59
CA VAL A 135 -7.69 -11.42 -3.71
C VAL A 135 -6.71 -10.83 -4.72
N PHE A 136 -5.77 -11.63 -5.19
CA PHE A 136 -4.80 -11.27 -6.21
C PHE A 136 -4.98 -12.17 -7.44
N CYS A 137 -4.90 -11.56 -8.61
CA CYS A 137 -4.89 -12.26 -9.89
C CYS A 137 -3.48 -12.29 -10.47
N TYR A 138 -2.91 -13.48 -10.69
CA TYR A 138 -1.58 -13.65 -11.29
C TYR A 138 -1.60 -13.63 -12.82
N ALA A 139 -2.77 -13.60 -13.47
CA ALA A 139 -2.84 -13.55 -14.93
C ALA A 139 -2.18 -12.28 -15.46
N ALA A 140 -1.42 -12.41 -16.53
CA ALA A 140 -0.57 -11.31 -17.06
C ALA A 140 -1.36 -10.06 -17.48
N ASP A 141 -2.63 -10.22 -17.79
CA ASP A 141 -3.53 -9.16 -18.26
C ASP A 141 -4.28 -8.46 -17.11
N GLU A 142 -4.27 -9.02 -15.89
CA GLU A 142 -4.74 -8.37 -14.67
C GLU A 142 -3.56 -8.08 -13.73
N ASN A 143 -2.84 -9.11 -13.29
CA ASN A 143 -1.65 -9.08 -12.42
C ASN A 143 -1.70 -8.04 -11.30
N ASP A 144 -2.85 -7.97 -10.61
CA ASP A 144 -3.15 -6.97 -9.59
C ASP A 144 -4.11 -7.50 -8.54
N MET A 145 -4.37 -6.67 -7.53
CA MET A 145 -5.43 -6.88 -6.56
C MET A 145 -6.79 -6.72 -7.25
N VAL A 146 -7.69 -7.65 -7.01
CA VAL A 146 -8.98 -7.70 -7.70
C VAL A 146 -10.12 -7.97 -6.73
N LEU A 147 -11.36 -7.67 -7.15
CA LEU A 147 -12.57 -8.11 -6.46
C LEU A 147 -13.02 -9.48 -6.99
N ASP A 148 -13.37 -10.34 -6.08
CA ASP A 148 -14.12 -11.57 -6.35
C ASP A 148 -15.49 -11.48 -5.66
N PRO A 149 -16.56 -11.16 -6.39
CA PRO A 149 -17.90 -11.05 -5.80
C PRO A 149 -18.44 -12.36 -5.21
N ALA A 150 -17.90 -13.49 -5.64
CA ALA A 150 -18.28 -14.82 -5.19
C ALA A 150 -17.31 -15.42 -4.16
N ILE A 151 -16.41 -14.62 -3.58
CA ILE A 151 -15.33 -15.09 -2.69
C ILE A 151 -15.83 -16.00 -1.56
N SER A 152 -16.99 -15.68 -0.97
CA SER A 152 -17.57 -16.49 0.11
C SER A 152 -17.89 -17.91 -0.36
N ARG A 153 -18.44 -18.07 -1.56
CA ARG A 153 -18.74 -19.37 -2.17
C ARG A 153 -17.44 -20.12 -2.51
N HIS A 154 -16.45 -19.41 -3.06
CA HIS A 154 -15.17 -19.98 -3.42
C HIS A 154 -14.39 -20.48 -2.20
N LEU A 155 -14.45 -19.75 -1.08
CA LEU A 155 -13.86 -20.16 0.20
C LEU A 155 -14.59 -21.36 0.83
N GLN A 156 -15.92 -21.37 0.73
CA GLN A 156 -16.73 -22.49 1.25
C GLN A 156 -16.38 -23.81 0.58
N HIS A 157 -16.01 -23.81 -0.71
CA HIS A 157 -15.51 -25.00 -1.41
C HIS A 157 -14.30 -25.61 -0.72
N TRP A 158 -13.43 -24.80 -0.13
CA TRP A 158 -12.24 -25.21 0.62
C TRP A 158 -12.51 -25.42 2.11
N GLY A 159 -13.76 -25.36 2.55
CA GLY A 159 -14.17 -25.55 3.94
C GLY A 159 -13.95 -24.34 4.84
N ILE A 160 -13.70 -23.16 4.28
CA ILE A 160 -13.53 -21.91 5.03
C ILE A 160 -14.85 -21.16 5.06
N ASN A 161 -15.43 -21.00 6.26
CA ASN A 161 -16.59 -20.17 6.48
C ASN A 161 -16.16 -18.72 6.75
N MET A 162 -16.33 -17.87 5.75
CA MET A 162 -15.91 -16.46 5.82
C MET A 162 -16.55 -15.68 6.98
N LEU A 163 -17.78 -16.07 7.39
CA LEU A 163 -18.49 -15.39 8.48
C LEU A 163 -17.88 -15.65 9.87
N GLU A 164 -17.11 -16.72 10.02
CA GLU A 164 -16.43 -17.10 11.26
C GLU A 164 -14.98 -16.66 11.32
N MET A 165 -14.49 -16.03 10.24
CA MET A 165 -13.09 -15.64 10.15
C MET A 165 -12.84 -14.25 10.72
N GLU A 166 -11.75 -14.14 11.44
CA GLU A 166 -11.20 -12.87 11.94
C GLU A 166 -9.88 -12.56 11.26
N LYS A 167 -9.61 -11.28 11.07
CA LYS A 167 -8.37 -10.81 10.47
C LYS A 167 -7.17 -11.16 11.35
N THR A 168 -6.21 -11.89 10.80
CA THR A 168 -4.99 -12.32 11.50
C THR A 168 -3.72 -11.76 10.89
N ASP A 169 -3.79 -11.15 9.71
CA ASP A 169 -2.65 -10.57 9.00
C ASP A 169 -3.03 -9.20 8.42
N LYS A 170 -2.05 -8.37 8.13
CA LYS A 170 -2.27 -7.07 7.50
C LYS A 170 -2.72 -7.25 6.05
N SER A 171 -3.68 -6.41 5.63
CA SER A 171 -4.07 -6.32 4.22
C SER A 171 -2.91 -5.81 3.36
N MET A 172 -2.99 -5.98 2.05
CA MET A 172 -1.97 -5.47 1.13
C MET A 172 -1.86 -3.95 1.20
N ALA A 173 -2.98 -3.24 1.35
CA ALA A 173 -3.00 -1.79 1.54
C ALA A 173 -2.30 -1.36 2.85
N GLU A 174 -2.55 -2.05 3.96
CA GLU A 174 -1.88 -1.78 5.24
C GLU A 174 -0.38 -2.09 5.19
N LEU A 175 0.03 -3.17 4.51
CA LEU A 175 1.44 -3.48 4.29
C LEU A 175 2.14 -2.41 3.47
N GLN A 176 1.48 -1.88 2.44
CA GLN A 176 2.02 -0.80 1.63
C GLN A 176 2.19 0.49 2.44
N ILE A 177 1.23 0.82 3.29
CA ILE A 177 1.32 1.98 4.19
C ILE A 177 2.47 1.79 5.19
N ASP A 178 2.59 0.61 5.79
CA ASP A 178 3.68 0.29 6.71
C ASP A 178 5.05 0.38 6.04
N LEU A 179 5.18 -0.15 4.82
CA LEU A 179 6.43 -0.06 4.05
C LEU A 179 6.79 1.40 3.75
N ASN A 180 5.79 2.21 3.40
CA ASN A 180 5.99 3.63 3.14
C ASN A 180 6.33 4.41 4.41
N ALA A 181 5.77 4.02 5.56
CA ALA A 181 6.04 4.65 6.85
C ALA A 181 7.40 4.24 7.45
N LYS A 182 7.82 2.98 7.21
CA LYS A 182 9.06 2.41 7.70
C LYS A 182 10.24 2.57 6.75
N HIS A 183 10.06 3.25 5.63
CA HIS A 183 11.14 3.49 4.70
C HIS A 183 12.17 4.41 5.37
N GLU A 184 13.02 3.79 6.18
CA GLU A 184 14.17 4.42 6.79
C GLU A 184 15.14 4.80 5.66
N PHE A 185 15.47 6.07 5.56
CA PHE A 185 16.44 6.60 4.59
C PHE A 185 17.81 5.90 4.72
N ASP A 186 18.08 5.28 5.85
CA ASP A 186 19.30 4.51 6.13
C ASP A 186 19.46 3.28 5.22
N SER A 187 18.36 2.75 4.67
CA SER A 187 18.40 1.59 3.76
C SER A 187 18.92 1.91 2.34
N ILE A 188 19.08 3.18 2.01
CA ILE A 188 19.55 3.66 0.69
C ILE A 188 21.02 4.05 0.73
N THR A 189 21.65 4.04 1.91
CA THR A 189 23.04 4.44 2.09
C THR A 189 24.00 3.33 1.66
N GLU A 190 25.04 3.69 0.93
CA GLU A 190 26.23 2.83 0.78
C GLU A 190 26.84 2.56 2.16
N GLU A 191 27.31 1.35 2.38
CA GLU A 191 27.91 0.92 3.63
C GLU A 191 29.02 1.91 4.05
N GLY A 192 28.85 2.56 5.19
CA GLY A 192 29.82 3.53 5.75
C GLY A 192 29.50 5.01 5.50
N SER A 193 28.41 5.38 4.82
CA SER A 193 27.98 6.78 4.68
C SER A 193 27.01 7.19 5.80
N VAL A 194 27.29 8.31 6.45
CA VAL A 194 26.37 8.94 7.40
C VAL A 194 25.62 10.04 6.68
N LEU A 195 24.30 9.86 6.49
CA LEU A 195 23.47 10.89 5.89
C LEU A 195 23.15 11.98 6.90
N VAL A 196 23.43 13.21 6.53
CA VAL A 196 23.01 14.39 7.29
C VAL A 196 21.65 14.84 6.74
N PRO A 197 20.59 14.95 7.57
CA PRO A 197 19.32 15.45 7.13
C PRO A 197 19.46 16.82 6.50
N ALA A 198 19.00 17.00 5.26
CA ALA A 198 18.98 18.25 4.55
C ALA A 198 17.54 18.74 4.42
N GLY A 199 17.29 20.00 4.81
CA GLY A 199 15.98 20.63 4.72
C GLY A 199 16.08 22.01 4.08
N GLY A 200 14.98 22.52 3.55
CA GLY A 200 14.89 23.86 2.99
C GLY A 200 14.31 23.90 1.58
N PRO A 201 14.23 25.11 0.97
CA PRO A 201 13.68 25.26 -0.37
C PRO A 201 14.44 24.41 -1.41
N GLY A 202 13.71 23.58 -2.14
CA GLY A 202 14.28 22.67 -3.13
C GLY A 202 14.80 21.32 -2.59
N LEU A 203 14.71 21.11 -1.27
CA LEU A 203 15.11 19.86 -0.61
C LEU A 203 13.92 19.14 0.05
N VAL A 204 12.71 19.49 -0.34
CA VAL A 204 11.48 18.89 0.20
C VAL A 204 11.19 17.57 -0.54
N GLY A 205 11.14 16.50 0.21
CA GLY A 205 10.66 15.20 -0.29
C GLY A 205 9.15 15.21 -0.48
N MET A 206 8.64 14.37 -1.38
CA MET A 206 7.21 14.13 -1.55
C MET A 206 6.80 12.85 -0.83
N LYS A 207 5.72 12.94 -0.05
CA LYS A 207 5.17 11.78 0.65
C LYS A 207 4.64 10.78 -0.38
N ASN A 208 5.02 9.51 -0.22
CA ASN A 208 4.40 8.45 -1.00
C ASN A 208 3.02 8.17 -0.39
N LEU A 209 1.99 8.39 -1.19
CA LEU A 209 0.60 8.22 -0.78
C LEU A 209 0.03 6.83 -1.15
N GLY A 210 0.87 5.87 -1.48
CA GLY A 210 0.51 4.55 -2.02
C GLY A 210 0.69 4.55 -3.54
N ASN A 211 1.44 3.59 -4.07
CA ASN A 211 1.77 3.43 -5.50
C ASN A 211 2.13 4.71 -6.30
N SER A 212 2.34 5.84 -5.62
CA SER A 212 2.68 7.13 -6.24
C SER A 212 4.19 7.37 -6.35
N CYS A 213 5.03 6.37 -6.03
CA CYS A 213 6.49 6.49 -6.06
C CYS A 213 7.02 6.87 -7.46
N TYR A 214 6.46 6.29 -8.53
CA TYR A 214 6.84 6.63 -9.90
C TYR A 214 6.53 8.10 -10.24
N MET A 215 5.35 8.59 -9.83
CA MET A 215 4.95 9.98 -10.03
C MET A 215 5.83 10.93 -9.20
N ASN A 216 6.10 10.59 -7.95
CA ASN A 216 6.97 11.36 -7.08
C ASN A 216 8.38 11.46 -7.66
N SER A 217 8.93 10.37 -8.20
CA SER A 217 10.25 10.34 -8.85
C SER A 217 10.29 11.27 -10.07
N VAL A 218 9.28 11.21 -10.93
CA VAL A 218 9.18 12.08 -12.11
C VAL A 218 9.03 13.54 -11.68
N MET A 219 8.17 13.83 -10.71
CA MET A 219 7.95 15.19 -10.21
C MET A 219 9.21 15.78 -9.57
N GLN A 220 9.97 14.99 -8.79
CA GLN A 220 11.26 15.42 -8.23
C GLN A 220 12.28 15.75 -9.34
N LEU A 221 12.34 14.89 -10.37
CA LEU A 221 13.22 15.16 -11.52
C LEU A 221 12.82 16.43 -12.25
N VAL A 222 11.53 16.60 -12.55
CA VAL A 222 10.98 17.77 -13.25
C VAL A 222 11.23 19.04 -12.44
N CYS A 223 10.93 19.03 -11.13
CA CYS A 223 11.18 20.16 -10.23
C CYS A 223 12.67 20.43 -10.02
N GLY A 224 13.54 19.43 -10.18
CA GLY A 224 15.00 19.56 -10.16
C GLY A 224 15.55 20.28 -11.39
N CYS A 225 14.86 20.26 -12.52
CA CYS A 225 15.31 20.90 -13.78
C CYS A 225 15.28 22.43 -13.64
N ALA A 226 16.44 23.09 -13.86
CA ALA A 226 16.57 24.55 -13.75
C ALA A 226 15.63 25.30 -14.72
N GLY A 227 15.42 24.78 -15.94
CA GLY A 227 14.51 25.37 -16.93
C GLY A 227 13.05 25.36 -16.45
N VAL A 228 12.61 24.25 -15.84
CA VAL A 228 11.25 24.13 -15.28
C VAL A 228 11.06 25.06 -14.09
N ARG A 229 12.02 25.09 -13.16
CA ARG A 229 11.97 26.03 -12.02
C ARG A 229 11.90 27.47 -12.46
N LYS A 230 12.66 27.86 -13.47
CA LYS A 230 12.63 29.21 -14.02
C LYS A 230 11.28 29.52 -14.70
N ALA A 231 10.75 28.61 -15.49
CA ALA A 231 9.51 28.80 -16.23
C ALA A 231 8.27 28.80 -15.30
N PHE A 232 8.19 27.85 -14.37
CA PHE A 232 6.99 27.62 -13.56
C PHE A 232 7.13 28.07 -12.08
N GLY A 233 8.33 28.21 -11.56
CA GLY A 233 8.57 28.77 -10.24
C GLY A 233 8.61 30.31 -10.27
N GLU A 234 9.61 30.86 -10.92
CA GLU A 234 9.80 32.34 -10.98
C GLU A 234 8.75 33.00 -11.87
N GLY A 235 8.32 32.34 -12.94
CA GLY A 235 7.30 32.84 -13.88
C GLY A 235 5.86 32.44 -13.51
N ALA A 236 5.63 31.69 -12.43
CA ALA A 236 4.32 31.16 -12.08
C ALA A 236 3.23 32.22 -12.01
N GLN A 237 3.53 33.36 -11.37
CA GLN A 237 2.56 34.44 -11.19
C GLN A 237 2.10 35.05 -12.52
N GLN A 238 3.00 35.15 -13.51
CA GLN A 238 2.67 35.63 -14.84
C GLN A 238 1.82 34.61 -15.63
N ILE A 239 2.13 33.30 -15.47
CA ILE A 239 1.37 32.21 -16.07
C ILE A 239 -0.04 32.20 -15.48
N PHE A 240 -0.18 32.24 -14.16
CA PHE A 240 -1.48 32.28 -13.48
C PHE A 240 -2.29 33.52 -13.87
N SER A 241 -1.65 34.69 -13.98
CA SER A 241 -2.34 35.92 -14.41
C SER A 241 -2.89 35.79 -15.84
N LYS A 242 -2.12 35.21 -16.75
CA LYS A 242 -2.57 34.94 -18.13
C LYS A 242 -3.71 33.93 -18.18
N PHE A 243 -3.62 32.86 -17.40
CA PHE A 243 -4.71 31.88 -17.30
C PHE A 243 -5.99 32.50 -16.72
N ALA A 244 -5.87 33.24 -15.63
CA ALA A 244 -7.00 33.94 -15.01
C ALA A 244 -7.65 34.92 -15.95
N ALA A 245 -6.87 35.68 -16.77
CA ALA A 245 -7.38 36.60 -17.75
C ALA A 245 -8.05 35.92 -18.96
N SER A 246 -7.65 34.69 -19.30
CA SER A 246 -8.24 33.91 -20.39
C SER A 246 -9.43 33.04 -19.96
N PHE A 247 -9.74 33.00 -18.67
CA PHE A 247 -10.83 32.17 -18.15
C PHE A 247 -12.17 32.89 -18.31
N ASP A 248 -12.97 32.44 -19.25
CA ASP A 248 -14.28 33.00 -19.59
C ASP A 248 -15.45 32.44 -18.76
N GLY A 249 -15.16 31.62 -17.74
CA GLY A 249 -16.18 30.98 -16.89
C GLY A 249 -16.95 29.84 -17.55
N SER A 250 -16.71 29.55 -18.82
CA SER A 250 -17.43 28.53 -19.60
C SER A 250 -16.76 27.16 -19.59
N SER A 251 -15.57 27.01 -19.01
CA SER A 251 -14.86 25.76 -19.01
C SER A 251 -15.49 24.75 -18.05
N ARG A 252 -15.86 23.62 -18.61
CA ARG A 252 -16.38 22.45 -17.88
C ARG A 252 -15.44 22.09 -16.74
N LYS A 253 -16.01 21.85 -15.54
CA LYS A 253 -15.32 21.14 -14.48
C LYS A 253 -14.71 19.85 -15.06
N PRO A 254 -13.44 19.55 -14.79
CA PRO A 254 -12.89 18.26 -15.18
C PRO A 254 -13.78 17.18 -14.57
N GLN A 255 -14.35 16.35 -15.44
CA GLN A 255 -15.03 15.14 -15.00
C GLN A 255 -13.92 14.21 -14.55
N SER A 256 -13.95 13.85 -13.27
CA SER A 256 -13.18 12.73 -12.77
C SER A 256 -13.65 11.48 -13.52
N SER A 257 -12.80 10.96 -14.36
CA SER A 257 -12.93 9.62 -14.94
C SER A 257 -12.37 8.62 -13.96
#